data_4ac2a0e4f5920e2825997831e77a1ef9
#
_entry.id   4ac2a0e4f5920e2825997831e77a1ef9
#
_cell.length_a   1.000
_cell.length_b   1.000
_cell.length_c   1.000
_cell.angle_alpha   90.00
_cell.angle_beta   90.00
_cell.angle_gamma   90.00
#
_symmetry.space_group_name_H-M   'P 1'
#
loop_
_entity.id
_entity.type
_entity.pdbx_description
1 polymer ?
#
loop_
_entity_poly.entity_id
_entity_poly.type
_entity_poly.pdbx_seq_one_letter_code
_entity_poly.pdbx_strand_id
1 'polypeptide(L)'
;MPLTAVGPATAVEPGPDQPITEVPPPAVLPSTTSSSYFDTPRDLAGCPYRTSPPPPVDESEVPKPGQSSPTPPPVPETPAGGDALAGCDVVAPDDFEVPGDVTASAWMVTDLDSGEIVAAKDPHGRYRPASIIKTLLASVALDELDVDEVVEVTDEHLEGAEGSLVGVGPGGRYSVHRLLSGLLMSSGNDAAAVLAHQMGGVDATLEKMNARAASLGATGTHVATVSGLDGPGMMCSAYDMSLIWRDAMSRPEFAEIVATQLTGFPGYPAGEGADPPDPADAAPYSGPTLREDGVMVNPGFVLANDNQLLYNYEGAVGGKTGFTDDARHTFIGSAERDGRRLAAVLLDGTSVPRSPWEQAALLLDSGFASDGSVGRLGEGQAQDDDDVTELAAGPLGSSGGSEATTVGGSLLEEYGPWLSVGAAGLVVLAGAVLTLRSRRDRG
;
A
#
# COMPACT_ATOMS: atom_id res chain seq x y z
N MET A 1 62.64 -27.72 33.57
CA MET A 1 61.40 -27.35 34.25
C MET A 1 60.29 -28.06 33.54
N PRO A 2 59.53 -28.94 34.23
CA PRO A 2 58.58 -29.85 33.61
C PRO A 2 57.21 -29.17 33.33
N LEU A 3 56.63 -29.49 32.18
CA LEU A 3 55.24 -29.17 31.82
C LEU A 3 54.29 -29.93 32.73
N THR A 4 53.41 -29.24 33.41
CA THR A 4 52.29 -29.83 34.15
C THR A 4 51.11 -30.03 33.17
N ALA A 5 50.66 -31.30 33.06
CA ALA A 5 49.49 -31.69 32.36
C ALA A 5 48.21 -31.26 33.13
N VAL A 6 47.29 -30.60 32.44
CA VAL A 6 45.93 -30.30 32.94
C VAL A 6 45.09 -31.55 32.70
N GLY A 7 44.56 -32.14 33.78
CA GLY A 7 43.66 -33.28 33.75
C GLY A 7 42.26 -32.90 33.25
N PRO A 8 41.47 -33.89 32.81
CA PRO A 8 40.11 -33.65 32.26
C PRO A 8 39.16 -33.23 33.38
N ALA A 9 38.32 -32.23 33.05
CA ALA A 9 37.22 -31.78 33.89
C ALA A 9 36.19 -32.92 34.03
N THR A 10 35.92 -33.35 35.26
CA THR A 10 34.83 -34.26 35.56
C THR A 10 33.48 -33.58 35.39
N ALA A 11 32.63 -34.16 34.56
CA ALA A 11 31.22 -33.82 34.47
C ALA A 11 30.53 -34.09 35.81
N VAL A 12 29.89 -33.12 36.40
CA VAL A 12 29.02 -33.26 37.56
C VAL A 12 27.67 -33.76 37.05
N GLU A 13 27.33 -35.01 37.41
CA GLU A 13 25.99 -35.53 37.20
C GLU A 13 24.97 -34.77 38.08
N PRO A 14 23.82 -34.33 37.57
CA PRO A 14 22.78 -33.75 38.39
C PRO A 14 22.11 -34.83 39.26
N GLY A 15 21.96 -34.54 40.55
CA GLY A 15 21.30 -35.42 41.51
C GLY A 15 19.79 -35.58 41.23
N PRO A 16 19.21 -36.72 41.69
CA PRO A 16 17.82 -37.06 41.41
C PRO A 16 16.89 -36.36 42.41
N ASP A 17 16.44 -35.16 42.21
CA ASP A 17 15.27 -34.56 42.88
C ASP A 17 15.18 -33.03 42.64
N GLN A 18 15.05 -32.64 41.36
CA GLN A 18 14.46 -31.39 41.04
C GLN A 18 13.28 -31.69 40.09
N PRO A 19 12.03 -31.23 40.40
CA PRO A 19 10.95 -31.37 39.45
C PRO A 19 11.27 -30.49 38.22
N ILE A 20 11.47 -31.12 37.09
CA ILE A 20 11.49 -30.47 35.79
C ILE A 20 10.10 -29.86 35.65
N THR A 21 9.98 -28.56 35.81
CA THR A 21 8.81 -27.85 35.32
C THR A 21 8.79 -28.07 33.81
N GLU A 22 7.96 -29.01 33.35
CA GLU A 22 7.62 -29.15 31.95
C GLU A 22 7.09 -27.78 31.50
N VAL A 23 7.91 -27.09 30.72
CA VAL A 23 7.41 -26.01 29.89
C VAL A 23 6.43 -26.70 28.93
N PRO A 24 5.14 -26.41 28.97
CA PRO A 24 4.21 -27.00 28.01
C PRO A 24 4.77 -26.71 26.61
N PRO A 25 4.79 -27.71 25.71
CA PRO A 25 5.20 -27.47 24.34
C PRO A 25 4.32 -26.34 23.81
N PRO A 26 4.86 -25.43 22.99
CA PRO A 26 4.05 -24.42 22.34
C PRO A 26 2.88 -25.14 21.72
N ALA A 27 1.66 -24.63 21.94
CA ALA A 27 0.45 -25.21 21.38
C ALA A 27 0.65 -25.26 19.86
N VAL A 28 0.99 -26.41 19.35
CA VAL A 28 1.00 -26.68 17.92
C VAL A 28 -0.47 -26.59 17.53
N LEU A 29 -0.85 -25.47 16.96
CA LEU A 29 -2.13 -25.35 16.28
C LEU A 29 -2.15 -26.49 15.25
N PRO A 30 -3.24 -27.27 15.16
CA PRO A 30 -3.27 -28.40 14.24
C PRO A 30 -3.00 -27.88 12.83
N SER A 31 -2.05 -28.50 12.13
CA SER A 31 -1.66 -28.21 10.73
C SER A 31 -2.78 -28.47 9.69
N THR A 32 -4.00 -28.36 10.09
CA THR A 32 -5.20 -28.26 9.26
C THR A 32 -5.81 -26.90 9.53
N THR A 33 -5.17 -25.85 9.02
CA THR A 33 -5.93 -24.64 8.69
C THR A 33 -6.92 -25.12 7.65
N SER A 34 -8.12 -25.46 8.10
CA SER A 34 -9.18 -25.92 7.20
C SER A 34 -9.51 -24.75 6.29
N SER A 35 -9.91 -25.00 5.06
CA SER A 35 -10.44 -23.99 4.12
C SER A 35 -11.45 -23.04 4.81
N SER A 36 -12.09 -23.48 5.89
CA SER A 36 -13.01 -22.69 6.70
C SER A 36 -12.40 -21.41 7.32
N TYR A 37 -11.10 -21.36 7.63
CA TYR A 37 -10.49 -20.15 8.20
C TYR A 37 -10.54 -18.98 7.20
N PHE A 38 -10.23 -19.25 5.93
CA PHE A 38 -10.20 -18.24 4.88
C PHE A 38 -11.60 -17.92 4.31
N ASP A 39 -12.58 -18.80 4.49
CA ASP A 39 -13.91 -18.72 3.89
C ASP A 39 -15.01 -18.29 4.88
N THR A 40 -14.70 -18.18 6.18
CA THR A 40 -15.70 -17.83 7.21
C THR A 40 -15.46 -16.41 7.71
N PRO A 41 -16.44 -15.50 7.64
CA PRO A 41 -16.36 -14.17 8.27
C PRO A 41 -16.12 -14.29 9.77
N ARG A 42 -15.40 -13.32 10.35
CA ARG A 42 -15.16 -13.30 11.80
C ARG A 42 -16.39 -12.86 12.59
N ASP A 43 -16.50 -13.36 13.82
CA ASP A 43 -17.43 -12.83 14.81
C ASP A 43 -16.82 -11.56 15.43
N LEU A 44 -17.53 -10.45 15.34
CA LEU A 44 -17.13 -9.15 15.87
C LEU A 44 -17.89 -8.78 17.15
N ALA A 45 -18.67 -9.72 17.73
CA ALA A 45 -19.42 -9.44 18.94
C ALA A 45 -18.52 -8.93 20.08
N GLY A 46 -18.85 -7.76 20.61
CA GLY A 46 -18.07 -7.12 21.69
C GLY A 46 -16.79 -6.42 21.22
N CYS A 47 -16.62 -6.17 19.93
CA CYS A 47 -15.47 -5.45 19.37
C CYS A 47 -14.10 -6.05 19.76
N PRO A 48 -13.84 -7.32 19.46
CA PRO A 48 -12.68 -8.06 19.97
C PRO A 48 -11.33 -7.49 19.50
N TYR A 49 -11.31 -6.78 18.38
CA TYR A 49 -10.08 -6.30 17.72
C TYR A 49 -9.83 -4.81 17.92
N ARG A 50 -10.39 -4.21 18.96
CA ARG A 50 -10.22 -2.77 19.24
C ARG A 50 -8.80 -2.38 19.61
N THR A 51 -8.03 -3.27 20.24
CA THR A 51 -6.69 -2.99 20.76
C THR A 51 -5.57 -3.68 20.02
N SER A 52 -5.85 -4.81 19.38
CA SER A 52 -4.86 -5.62 18.66
C SER A 52 -5.52 -6.42 17.55
N PRO A 53 -4.79 -6.77 16.48
CA PRO A 53 -5.29 -7.63 15.42
C PRO A 53 -5.71 -9.02 15.92
N PRO A 54 -6.47 -9.78 15.10
CA PRO A 54 -6.69 -11.21 15.35
C PRO A 54 -5.38 -11.94 15.65
N PRO A 55 -5.38 -13.01 16.48
CA PRO A 55 -4.18 -13.81 16.71
C PRO A 55 -3.57 -14.30 15.39
N PRO A 56 -2.22 -14.26 15.25
CA PRO A 56 -1.55 -14.79 14.05
C PRO A 56 -1.77 -16.30 13.91
N VAL A 57 -1.74 -16.79 12.67
CA VAL A 57 -1.89 -18.21 12.36
C VAL A 57 -0.55 -18.96 12.28
N ASP A 58 0.56 -18.21 12.21
CA ASP A 58 1.92 -18.74 12.13
C ASP A 58 2.91 -17.95 13.01
N GLU A 59 4.22 -18.16 12.78
CA GLU A 59 5.29 -17.54 13.56
C GLU A 59 5.83 -16.24 12.96
N SER A 60 5.24 -15.72 11.90
CA SER A 60 5.70 -14.51 11.17
C SER A 60 5.80 -13.26 12.04
N GLU A 61 4.96 -13.17 13.08
CA GLU A 61 4.93 -12.05 14.03
C GLU A 61 5.74 -12.30 15.31
N VAL A 62 6.43 -13.43 15.41
CA VAL A 62 7.29 -13.71 16.58
C VAL A 62 8.53 -12.82 16.50
N PRO A 63 8.79 -11.97 17.50
CA PRO A 63 9.98 -11.13 17.50
C PRO A 63 11.27 -11.96 17.45
N LYS A 64 12.30 -11.42 16.79
CA LYS A 64 13.63 -12.06 16.79
C LYS A 64 14.17 -12.20 18.24
N PRO A 65 15.03 -13.20 18.52
CA PRO A 65 15.61 -13.37 19.84
C PRO A 65 16.22 -12.08 20.39
N GLY A 66 15.78 -11.69 21.59
CA GLY A 66 16.22 -10.45 22.26
C GLY A 66 15.43 -9.19 21.87
N GLN A 67 14.44 -9.31 21.01
CA GLN A 67 13.47 -8.25 20.69
C GLN A 67 12.11 -8.53 21.35
N SER A 68 11.28 -7.52 21.47
CA SER A 68 9.88 -7.59 21.91
C SER A 68 8.97 -7.02 20.85
N SER A 69 7.74 -7.53 20.77
CA SER A 69 6.74 -6.87 19.91
C SER A 69 6.53 -5.41 20.35
N PRO A 70 6.37 -4.49 19.41
CA PRO A 70 6.00 -3.12 19.73
C PRO A 70 4.71 -3.07 20.55
N THR A 71 4.63 -2.10 21.45
CA THR A 71 3.36 -1.82 22.16
C THR A 71 2.36 -1.28 21.14
N PRO A 72 1.14 -1.85 21.03
CA PRO A 72 0.13 -1.31 20.15
C PRO A 72 -0.13 0.17 20.45
N PRO A 73 -0.38 1.00 19.43
CA PRO A 73 -0.78 2.38 19.63
C PRO A 73 -2.00 2.48 20.57
N PRO A 74 -2.09 3.51 21.42
CA PRO A 74 -3.24 3.66 22.30
C PRO A 74 -4.54 3.82 21.50
N VAL A 75 -5.65 3.37 22.07
CA VAL A 75 -6.98 3.64 21.52
C VAL A 75 -7.40 5.02 21.98
N PRO A 76 -7.68 5.98 21.08
CA PRO A 76 -8.15 7.30 21.47
C PRO A 76 -9.45 7.24 22.28
N GLU A 77 -9.62 8.13 23.26
CA GLU A 77 -10.87 8.26 24.03
C GLU A 77 -12.04 8.71 23.14
N THR A 78 -11.75 9.62 22.21
CA THR A 78 -12.71 10.06 21.20
C THR A 78 -12.33 9.46 19.86
N PRO A 79 -13.24 8.78 19.17
CA PRO A 79 -12.94 8.20 17.86
C PRO A 79 -12.69 9.33 16.84
N ALA A 80 -11.65 9.17 16.03
CA ALA A 80 -11.42 10.07 14.93
C ALA A 80 -12.53 9.90 13.87
N GLY A 81 -12.91 10.99 13.22
CA GLY A 81 -13.93 10.99 12.18
C GLY A 81 -15.36 11.16 12.66
N GLY A 82 -15.59 11.22 13.99
CA GLY A 82 -16.89 11.48 14.60
C GLY A 82 -17.36 10.39 15.57
N ASP A 83 -18.19 10.79 16.54
CA ASP A 83 -18.66 9.92 17.63
C ASP A 83 -19.42 8.68 17.15
N ALA A 84 -20.08 8.74 15.98
CA ALA A 84 -20.79 7.63 15.39
C ALA A 84 -19.88 6.42 15.10
N LEU A 85 -18.57 6.65 14.91
CA LEU A 85 -17.57 5.64 14.56
C LEU A 85 -16.99 4.89 15.78
N ALA A 86 -17.51 5.11 16.99
CA ALA A 86 -16.97 4.52 18.22
C ALA A 86 -17.15 2.99 18.32
N GLY A 87 -18.13 2.43 17.62
CA GLY A 87 -18.48 1.01 17.65
C GLY A 87 -17.82 0.18 16.56
N CYS A 88 -18.04 -1.14 16.60
CA CYS A 88 -17.63 -2.09 15.56
C CYS A 88 -18.80 -2.57 14.68
N ASP A 89 -20.03 -2.14 14.98
CA ASP A 89 -21.18 -2.39 14.14
C ASP A 89 -21.16 -1.52 12.87
N VAL A 90 -22.07 -1.81 11.95
CA VAL A 90 -22.26 -0.97 10.77
C VAL A 90 -22.86 0.38 11.16
N VAL A 91 -22.23 1.44 10.67
CA VAL A 91 -22.72 2.82 10.77
C VAL A 91 -22.93 3.35 9.36
N ALA A 92 -24.16 3.68 9.02
CA ALA A 92 -24.56 4.14 7.70
C ALA A 92 -25.78 5.07 7.78
N PRO A 93 -25.95 5.99 6.80
CA PRO A 93 -27.19 6.76 6.65
C PRO A 93 -28.38 5.85 6.29
N ASP A 94 -29.59 6.33 6.50
CA ASP A 94 -30.83 5.57 6.21
C ASP A 94 -30.99 5.19 4.73
N ASP A 95 -30.38 5.97 3.83
CA ASP A 95 -30.40 5.76 2.37
C ASP A 95 -29.23 4.90 1.85
N PHE A 96 -28.32 4.45 2.72
CA PHE A 96 -27.26 3.50 2.37
C PHE A 96 -27.72 2.06 2.56
N GLU A 97 -27.91 1.34 1.46
CA GLU A 97 -28.24 -0.09 1.53
C GLU A 97 -26.96 -0.91 1.82
N VAL A 98 -26.90 -1.55 3.00
CA VAL A 98 -25.76 -2.39 3.39
C VAL A 98 -25.78 -3.70 2.63
N PRO A 99 -24.76 -4.00 1.77
CA PRO A 99 -24.77 -5.23 0.98
C PRO A 99 -24.56 -6.47 1.86
N GLY A 100 -25.40 -7.50 1.68
CA GLY A 100 -25.35 -8.73 2.49
C GLY A 100 -24.13 -9.63 2.20
N ASP A 101 -23.53 -9.50 1.02
CA ASP A 101 -22.41 -10.35 0.57
C ASP A 101 -21.02 -9.76 0.92
N VAL A 102 -20.93 -8.70 1.71
CA VAL A 102 -19.66 -8.14 2.19
C VAL A 102 -19.21 -8.90 3.43
N THR A 103 -18.13 -9.64 3.29
CA THR A 103 -17.55 -10.49 4.35
C THR A 103 -16.39 -9.85 5.10
N ALA A 104 -15.91 -8.70 4.65
CA ALA A 104 -14.84 -7.97 5.32
C ALA A 104 -15.22 -7.68 6.78
N SER A 105 -14.28 -7.94 7.69
CA SER A 105 -14.46 -7.67 9.12
C SER A 105 -14.57 -6.18 9.38
N ALA A 106 -13.70 -5.38 8.76
CA ALA A 106 -13.80 -3.94 8.77
C ALA A 106 -13.86 -3.40 7.33
N TRP A 107 -14.65 -2.35 7.13
CA TRP A 107 -14.71 -1.63 5.87
C TRP A 107 -15.14 -0.17 6.07
N MET A 108 -14.78 0.67 5.11
CA MET A 108 -15.18 2.07 5.08
C MET A 108 -15.36 2.55 3.65
N VAL A 109 -16.43 3.31 3.41
CA VAL A 109 -16.68 4.04 2.15
C VAL A 109 -16.50 5.53 2.42
N THR A 110 -15.62 6.16 1.65
CA THR A 110 -15.27 7.58 1.81
C THR A 110 -15.32 8.32 0.49
N ASP A 111 -15.69 9.58 0.56
CA ASP A 111 -15.56 10.52 -0.54
C ASP A 111 -14.13 11.08 -0.56
N LEU A 112 -13.42 10.87 -1.66
CA LEU A 112 -12.01 11.23 -1.79
C LEU A 112 -11.78 12.75 -1.83
N ASP A 113 -12.75 13.51 -2.31
CA ASP A 113 -12.64 14.97 -2.46
C ASP A 113 -12.99 15.68 -1.14
N SER A 114 -14.16 15.40 -0.61
CA SER A 114 -14.65 16.06 0.62
C SER A 114 -14.05 15.46 1.89
N GLY A 115 -13.64 14.18 1.87
CA GLY A 115 -13.25 13.41 3.05
C GLY A 115 -14.45 12.95 3.88
N GLU A 116 -15.68 13.09 3.40
CA GLU A 116 -16.86 12.56 4.09
C GLU A 116 -16.82 11.04 4.16
N ILE A 117 -17.20 10.50 5.31
CA ILE A 117 -17.34 9.07 5.54
C ILE A 117 -18.79 8.73 5.28
N VAL A 118 -19.06 8.03 4.16
CA VAL A 118 -20.43 7.67 3.76
C VAL A 118 -20.97 6.58 4.68
N ALA A 119 -20.22 5.49 4.85
CA ALA A 119 -20.61 4.39 5.74
C ALA A 119 -19.36 3.64 6.20
N ALA A 120 -19.45 2.93 7.32
CA ALA A 120 -18.35 2.15 7.87
C ALA A 120 -18.85 0.95 8.69
N LYS A 121 -17.98 -0.03 8.87
CA LYS A 121 -18.11 -1.14 9.82
C LYS A 121 -16.76 -1.33 10.49
N ASP A 122 -16.72 -1.39 11.83
CA ASP A 122 -15.52 -1.53 12.64
C ASP A 122 -14.36 -0.61 12.17
N PRO A 123 -14.63 0.71 11.99
CA PRO A 123 -13.71 1.62 11.32
C PRO A 123 -12.35 1.74 12.01
N HIS A 124 -12.29 1.55 13.32
CA HIS A 124 -11.09 1.64 14.15
C HIS A 124 -10.61 0.29 14.68
N GLY A 125 -11.21 -0.82 14.25
CA GLY A 125 -10.73 -2.17 14.51
C GLY A 125 -9.31 -2.36 13.97
N ARG A 126 -8.46 -3.06 14.73
CA ARG A 126 -7.07 -3.34 14.37
C ARG A 126 -7.01 -4.60 13.53
N TYR A 127 -6.48 -4.47 12.33
CA TYR A 127 -6.30 -5.55 11.38
C TYR A 127 -4.96 -5.41 10.68
N ARG A 128 -4.49 -6.45 10.01
CA ARG A 128 -3.27 -6.38 9.20
C ARG A 128 -3.60 -5.86 7.81
N PRO A 129 -2.79 -4.94 7.27
CA PRO A 129 -3.05 -4.36 5.96
C PRO A 129 -2.71 -5.30 4.80
N ALA A 130 -1.82 -6.28 4.98
CA ALA A 130 -1.17 -6.94 3.87
C ALA A 130 -0.59 -5.90 2.86
N SER A 131 -0.59 -6.23 1.57
CA SER A 131 0.00 -5.37 0.54
C SER A 131 -0.73 -4.04 0.28
N ILE A 132 -1.89 -3.77 0.89
CA ILE A 132 -2.47 -2.42 0.73
C ILE A 132 -1.63 -1.34 1.43
N ILE A 133 -0.75 -1.69 2.38
CA ILE A 133 0.20 -0.76 3.00
C ILE A 133 1.25 -0.21 2.01
N LYS A 134 1.45 -0.86 0.87
CA LYS A 134 2.31 -0.35 -0.21
C LYS A 134 1.85 1.01 -0.75
N THR A 135 0.61 1.39 -0.52
CA THR A 135 0.11 2.74 -0.82
C THR A 135 0.84 3.80 0.02
N LEU A 136 1.12 3.49 1.27
CA LEU A 136 1.90 4.36 2.15
C LEU A 136 3.38 4.39 1.74
N LEU A 137 3.98 3.24 1.41
CA LEU A 137 5.34 3.19 0.87
C LEU A 137 5.47 4.03 -0.41
N ALA A 138 4.51 3.91 -1.33
CA ALA A 138 4.49 4.69 -2.56
C ALA A 138 4.39 6.20 -2.29
N SER A 139 3.54 6.62 -1.32
CA SER A 139 3.44 8.03 -0.91
C SER A 139 4.78 8.56 -0.40
N VAL A 140 5.47 7.81 0.47
CA VAL A 140 6.80 8.20 0.98
C VAL A 140 7.83 8.24 -0.15
N ALA A 141 7.83 7.25 -1.05
CA ALA A 141 8.76 7.22 -2.18
C ALA A 141 8.56 8.42 -3.13
N LEU A 142 7.32 8.82 -3.39
CA LEU A 142 6.99 9.99 -4.21
C LEU A 142 7.36 11.32 -3.54
N ASP A 143 7.44 11.37 -2.21
CA ASP A 143 7.89 12.56 -1.49
C ASP A 143 9.43 12.69 -1.48
N GLU A 144 10.18 11.59 -1.61
CA GLU A 144 11.63 11.57 -1.42
C GLU A 144 12.46 11.31 -2.68
N LEU A 145 11.90 10.64 -3.69
CA LEU A 145 12.62 10.20 -4.86
C LEU A 145 12.14 10.92 -6.13
N ASP A 146 13.07 11.16 -7.05
CA ASP A 146 12.72 11.62 -8.40
C ASP A 146 12.16 10.43 -9.20
N VAL A 147 10.95 10.56 -9.72
CA VAL A 147 10.26 9.48 -10.46
C VAL A 147 10.99 9.06 -11.74
N ASP A 148 11.78 9.94 -12.33
CA ASP A 148 12.57 9.71 -13.53
C ASP A 148 13.98 9.16 -13.21
N GLU A 149 14.41 9.18 -11.95
CA GLU A 149 15.69 8.59 -11.55
C GLU A 149 15.72 7.11 -11.88
N VAL A 150 16.87 6.67 -12.47
CA VAL A 150 17.06 5.27 -12.87
C VAL A 150 17.97 4.58 -11.87
N VAL A 151 17.41 3.57 -11.22
CA VAL A 151 18.11 2.70 -10.27
C VAL A 151 18.67 1.48 -11.02
N GLU A 152 19.95 1.19 -10.84
CA GLU A 152 20.56 -0.09 -11.22
C GLU A 152 20.49 -1.05 -10.04
N VAL A 153 19.78 -2.16 -10.23
CA VAL A 153 19.49 -3.12 -9.16
C VAL A 153 20.67 -4.05 -8.94
N THR A 154 21.00 -4.31 -7.68
CA THR A 154 22.01 -5.28 -7.25
C THR A 154 21.36 -6.41 -6.47
N ASP A 155 22.11 -7.50 -6.20
CA ASP A 155 21.64 -8.59 -5.34
C ASP A 155 21.28 -8.10 -3.93
N GLU A 156 22.04 -7.14 -3.39
CA GLU A 156 21.79 -6.55 -2.08
C GLU A 156 20.40 -5.88 -1.98
N HIS A 157 19.97 -5.22 -3.05
CA HIS A 157 18.65 -4.59 -3.11
C HIS A 157 17.49 -5.58 -2.99
N LEU A 158 17.73 -6.85 -3.33
CA LEU A 158 16.71 -7.91 -3.37
C LEU A 158 16.81 -8.86 -2.17
N GLU A 159 17.77 -8.64 -1.27
CA GLU A 159 17.95 -9.51 -0.11
C GLU A 159 16.69 -9.50 0.78
N GLY A 160 16.14 -10.68 1.03
CA GLY A 160 14.92 -10.86 1.83
C GLY A 160 13.62 -10.50 1.10
N ALA A 161 13.64 -10.17 -0.19
CA ALA A 161 12.43 -10.00 -0.98
C ALA A 161 11.80 -11.37 -1.23
N GLU A 162 10.57 -11.56 -0.74
CA GLU A 162 9.82 -12.83 -0.85
C GLU A 162 8.33 -12.55 -1.09
N GLY A 163 7.56 -13.61 -1.39
CA GLY A 163 6.14 -13.53 -1.67
C GLY A 163 5.85 -13.06 -3.10
N SER A 164 5.02 -12.03 -3.27
CA SER A 164 4.69 -11.48 -4.59
C SER A 164 5.87 -10.71 -5.18
N LEU A 165 6.36 -11.11 -6.35
CA LEU A 165 7.47 -10.46 -7.05
C LEU A 165 7.00 -9.99 -8.43
N VAL A 166 7.40 -8.78 -8.84
CA VAL A 166 7.13 -8.27 -10.19
C VAL A 166 8.20 -8.68 -11.19
N GLY A 167 9.35 -9.17 -10.73
CA GLY A 167 10.45 -9.61 -11.59
C GLY A 167 11.51 -8.52 -11.80
N VAL A 168 11.81 -7.76 -10.75
CA VAL A 168 13.01 -6.93 -10.70
C VAL A 168 14.22 -7.83 -10.49
N GLY A 169 15.30 -7.63 -11.24
CA GLY A 169 16.49 -8.49 -11.14
C GLY A 169 17.81 -7.74 -11.18
N PRO A 170 18.89 -8.40 -10.71
CA PRO A 170 20.23 -7.81 -10.66
C PRO A 170 20.74 -7.35 -12.03
N GLY A 171 21.39 -6.18 -12.08
CA GLY A 171 21.83 -5.54 -13.32
C GLY A 171 20.71 -4.92 -14.15
N GLY A 172 19.45 -5.09 -13.73
CA GLY A 172 18.30 -4.41 -14.32
C GLY A 172 18.31 -2.92 -13.99
N ARG A 173 17.77 -2.11 -14.90
CA ARG A 173 17.70 -0.64 -14.75
C ARG A 173 16.26 -0.21 -14.85
N TYR A 174 15.74 0.35 -13.76
CA TYR A 174 14.35 0.73 -13.62
C TYR A 174 14.26 2.18 -13.15
N SER A 175 13.41 3.00 -13.79
CA SER A 175 13.08 4.28 -13.17
C SER A 175 12.26 4.06 -11.90
N VAL A 176 12.29 5.02 -10.97
CA VAL A 176 11.45 5.01 -9.77
C VAL A 176 9.98 4.84 -10.16
N HIS A 177 9.52 5.51 -11.23
CA HIS A 177 8.17 5.32 -11.79
C HIS A 177 7.88 3.84 -12.17
N ARG A 178 8.86 3.11 -12.74
CA ARG A 178 8.69 1.68 -13.08
C ARG A 178 8.65 0.80 -11.83
N LEU A 179 9.48 1.10 -10.84
CA LEU A 179 9.43 0.42 -9.54
C LEU A 179 8.09 0.64 -8.84
N LEU A 180 7.58 1.88 -8.84
CA LEU A 180 6.24 2.20 -8.34
C LEU A 180 5.13 1.49 -9.12
N SER A 181 5.27 1.36 -10.44
CA SER A 181 4.32 0.58 -11.25
C SER A 181 4.33 -0.90 -10.84
N GLY A 182 5.49 -1.52 -10.67
CA GLY A 182 5.62 -2.89 -10.17
C GLY A 182 5.06 -3.08 -8.76
N LEU A 183 5.32 -2.11 -7.87
CA LEU A 183 4.83 -2.06 -6.49
C LEU A 183 3.30 -2.04 -6.42
N LEU A 184 2.66 -1.16 -7.18
CA LEU A 184 1.24 -0.86 -7.05
C LEU A 184 0.37 -1.75 -7.93
N MET A 185 0.79 -2.03 -9.18
CA MET A 185 -0.01 -2.81 -10.13
C MET A 185 0.07 -4.31 -9.90
N SER A 186 1.23 -4.85 -9.52
CA SER A 186 1.46 -6.30 -9.32
C SER A 186 1.97 -6.64 -7.92
N SER A 187 1.90 -5.70 -6.99
CA SER A 187 2.24 -5.94 -5.58
C SER A 187 3.69 -6.42 -5.34
N GLY A 188 4.66 -6.02 -6.21
CA GLY A 188 6.05 -6.50 -6.17
C GLY A 188 6.76 -6.17 -4.86
N ASN A 189 7.16 -7.20 -4.08
CA ASN A 189 7.95 -7.05 -2.87
C ASN A 189 9.42 -6.76 -3.21
N ASP A 190 9.89 -7.24 -4.36
CA ASP A 190 11.18 -6.88 -4.95
C ASP A 190 11.26 -5.38 -5.27
N ALA A 191 10.23 -4.82 -5.89
CA ALA A 191 10.14 -3.39 -6.11
C ALA A 191 10.09 -2.59 -4.80
N ALA A 192 9.37 -3.09 -3.78
CA ALA A 192 9.34 -2.48 -2.44
C ALA A 192 10.73 -2.45 -1.80
N ALA A 193 11.50 -3.55 -1.89
CA ALA A 193 12.84 -3.64 -1.36
C ALA A 193 13.80 -2.65 -2.04
N VAL A 194 13.78 -2.56 -3.37
CA VAL A 194 14.61 -1.60 -4.11
C VAL A 194 14.27 -0.16 -3.72
N LEU A 195 12.99 0.21 -3.67
CA LEU A 195 12.56 1.54 -3.25
C LEU A 195 13.01 1.86 -1.82
N ALA A 196 12.88 0.90 -0.90
CA ALA A 196 13.36 1.06 0.48
C ALA A 196 14.88 1.29 0.54
N HIS A 197 15.66 0.59 -0.27
CA HIS A 197 17.11 0.82 -0.36
C HIS A 197 17.43 2.24 -0.84
N GLN A 198 16.71 2.78 -1.82
CA GLN A 198 16.90 4.15 -2.30
C GLN A 198 16.56 5.20 -1.22
N MET A 199 15.68 4.87 -0.30
CA MET A 199 15.29 5.75 0.81
C MET A 199 16.15 5.57 2.09
N GLY A 200 17.28 4.87 2.00
CA GLY A 200 18.23 4.72 3.10
C GLY A 200 18.17 3.37 3.82
N GLY A 201 17.53 2.38 3.23
CA GLY A 201 17.38 1.02 3.75
C GLY A 201 16.03 0.79 4.42
N VAL A 202 15.79 -0.49 4.75
CA VAL A 202 14.48 -0.94 5.28
C VAL A 202 14.11 -0.22 6.57
N ASP A 203 15.02 -0.16 7.55
CA ASP A 203 14.74 0.44 8.86
C ASP A 203 14.39 1.94 8.74
N ALA A 204 15.18 2.70 7.97
CA ALA A 204 14.91 4.11 7.72
C ALA A 204 13.58 4.32 6.98
N THR A 205 13.23 3.43 6.05
CA THR A 205 11.97 3.48 5.33
C THR A 205 10.79 3.19 6.24
N LEU A 206 10.89 2.21 7.15
CA LEU A 206 9.87 1.92 8.14
C LEU A 206 9.62 3.10 9.08
N GLU A 207 10.70 3.78 9.54
CA GLU A 207 10.56 5.00 10.33
C GLU A 207 9.80 6.10 9.58
N LYS A 208 10.12 6.31 8.29
CA LYS A 208 9.44 7.29 7.43
C LYS A 208 7.97 6.92 7.19
N MET A 209 7.67 5.66 6.92
CA MET A 209 6.30 5.18 6.74
C MET A 209 5.46 5.39 8.01
N ASN A 210 6.00 5.01 9.17
CA ASN A 210 5.31 5.22 10.45
C ASN A 210 5.14 6.71 10.78
N ALA A 211 6.16 7.55 10.51
CA ALA A 211 6.06 9.00 10.66
C ALA A 211 5.02 9.61 9.71
N ARG A 212 4.95 9.14 8.45
CA ARG A 212 3.94 9.60 7.49
C ARG A 212 2.54 9.21 7.94
N ALA A 213 2.31 7.96 8.37
CA ALA A 213 1.04 7.52 8.91
C ALA A 213 0.58 8.42 10.07
N ALA A 214 1.48 8.67 11.03
CA ALA A 214 1.20 9.57 12.17
C ALA A 214 0.86 10.99 11.71
N SER A 215 1.59 11.56 10.74
CA SER A 215 1.34 12.90 10.21
C SER A 215 0.00 13.05 9.50
N LEU A 216 -0.53 11.95 8.94
CA LEU A 216 -1.86 11.89 8.33
C LEU A 216 -2.97 11.70 9.38
N GLY A 217 -2.61 11.47 10.64
CA GLY A 217 -3.55 11.09 11.68
C GLY A 217 -3.97 9.63 11.66
N ALA A 218 -3.29 8.77 10.90
CA ALA A 218 -3.49 7.33 10.87
C ALA A 218 -2.83 6.66 12.10
N THR A 219 -3.26 7.08 13.29
CA THR A 219 -2.62 6.77 14.58
C THR A 219 -2.82 5.33 15.05
N GLY A 220 -3.73 4.59 14.45
CA GLY A 220 -3.92 3.16 14.68
C GLY A 220 -3.00 2.27 13.84
N THR A 221 -2.20 2.86 12.94
CA THR A 221 -1.31 2.14 12.04
C THR A 221 0.09 1.97 12.64
N HIS A 222 0.62 0.77 12.55
CA HIS A 222 2.03 0.46 12.76
C HIS A 222 2.54 -0.43 11.63
N VAL A 223 3.60 0.02 10.96
CA VAL A 223 4.21 -0.68 9.83
C VAL A 223 5.45 -1.43 10.30
N ALA A 224 5.45 -2.75 10.17
CA ALA A 224 6.56 -3.64 10.57
C ALA A 224 7.39 -4.12 9.37
N THR A 225 6.82 -4.12 8.15
CA THR A 225 7.52 -4.49 6.91
C THR A 225 7.14 -3.52 5.78
N VAL A 226 8.07 -3.20 4.90
CA VAL A 226 7.85 -2.27 3.78
C VAL A 226 6.90 -2.84 2.72
N SER A 227 6.76 -4.15 2.66
CA SER A 227 5.97 -4.88 1.67
C SER A 227 4.55 -5.20 2.12
N GLY A 228 4.27 -5.16 3.42
CA GLY A 228 3.00 -5.59 3.99
C GLY A 228 2.92 -7.08 4.32
N LEU A 229 4.03 -7.80 4.25
CA LEU A 229 4.14 -9.12 4.88
C LEU A 229 3.96 -8.97 6.38
N ASP A 230 3.47 -10.04 7.01
CA ASP A 230 3.23 -10.05 8.45
C ASP A 230 4.53 -9.86 9.23
N GLY A 231 4.46 -9.18 10.36
CA GLY A 231 5.60 -8.89 11.20
C GLY A 231 5.17 -8.37 12.57
N PRO A 232 6.07 -8.39 13.58
CA PRO A 232 5.74 -8.03 14.94
C PRO A 232 5.13 -6.63 15.05
N GLY A 233 3.85 -6.57 15.44
CA GLY A 233 3.11 -5.33 15.62
C GLY A 233 2.49 -4.73 14.37
N MET A 234 2.55 -5.39 13.19
CA MET A 234 1.90 -4.93 11.96
C MET A 234 0.40 -4.77 12.18
N MET A 235 -0.12 -3.58 11.99
CA MET A 235 -1.56 -3.29 12.11
C MET A 235 -1.96 -2.01 11.40
N CYS A 236 -3.25 -1.90 11.08
CA CYS A 236 -3.93 -0.71 10.60
C CYS A 236 -5.41 -0.77 10.96
N SER A 237 -6.16 0.27 10.61
CA SER A 237 -7.62 0.29 10.64
C SER A 237 -8.18 0.69 9.27
N ALA A 238 -9.49 0.47 9.04
CA ALA A 238 -10.15 0.92 7.82
C ALA A 238 -10.15 2.46 7.74
N TYR A 239 -10.27 3.14 8.86
CA TYR A 239 -10.16 4.59 8.96
C TYR A 239 -8.76 5.08 8.53
N ASP A 240 -7.71 4.48 9.09
CA ASP A 240 -6.33 4.87 8.78
C ASP A 240 -5.99 4.62 7.30
N MET A 241 -6.38 3.48 6.77
CA MET A 241 -6.15 3.17 5.36
C MET A 241 -6.94 4.10 4.43
N SER A 242 -8.11 4.61 4.86
CA SER A 242 -8.85 5.62 4.11
C SER A 242 -8.12 6.98 4.08
N LEU A 243 -7.50 7.39 5.19
CA LEU A 243 -6.63 8.57 5.25
C LEU A 243 -5.43 8.42 4.30
N ILE A 244 -4.72 7.29 4.40
CA ILE A 244 -3.54 6.99 3.60
C ILE A 244 -3.89 6.93 2.11
N TRP A 245 -5.00 6.29 1.75
CA TRP A 245 -5.44 6.20 0.36
C TRP A 245 -5.82 7.56 -0.20
N ARG A 246 -6.58 8.35 0.55
CA ARG A 246 -6.98 9.70 0.13
C ARG A 246 -5.77 10.61 -0.10
N ASP A 247 -4.77 10.55 0.78
CA ASP A 247 -3.50 11.25 0.63
C ASP A 247 -2.74 10.79 -0.62
N ALA A 248 -2.62 9.49 -0.84
CA ALA A 248 -1.94 8.92 -2.01
C ALA A 248 -2.64 9.33 -3.32
N MET A 249 -3.98 9.25 -3.38
CA MET A 249 -4.78 9.64 -4.56
C MET A 249 -4.76 11.15 -4.86
N SER A 250 -4.25 11.97 -3.96
CA SER A 250 -4.02 13.41 -4.22
C SER A 250 -2.76 13.67 -5.06
N ARG A 251 -1.89 12.67 -5.23
CA ARG A 251 -0.67 12.72 -6.04
C ARG A 251 -0.96 12.24 -7.46
N PRO A 252 -0.75 13.07 -8.49
CA PRO A 252 -1.06 12.70 -9.87
C PRO A 252 -0.37 11.41 -10.33
N GLU A 253 0.91 11.23 -9.99
CA GLU A 253 1.71 10.06 -10.37
C GLU A 253 1.16 8.78 -9.74
N PHE A 254 0.75 8.83 -8.48
CA PHE A 254 0.12 7.69 -7.81
C PHE A 254 -1.21 7.33 -8.47
N ALA A 255 -2.08 8.33 -8.68
CA ALA A 255 -3.39 8.15 -9.29
C ALA A 255 -3.28 7.58 -10.72
N GLU A 256 -2.31 8.05 -11.52
CA GLU A 256 -2.04 7.53 -12.86
C GLU A 256 -1.64 6.04 -12.81
N ILE A 257 -0.70 5.67 -11.92
CA ILE A 257 -0.20 4.29 -11.83
C ILE A 257 -1.33 3.34 -11.40
N VAL A 258 -2.11 3.67 -10.37
CA VAL A 258 -3.16 2.76 -9.88
C VAL A 258 -4.36 2.67 -10.84
N ALA A 259 -4.55 3.64 -11.74
CA ALA A 259 -5.56 3.61 -12.79
C ALA A 259 -5.08 2.90 -14.07
N THR A 260 -3.77 2.63 -14.19
CA THR A 260 -3.19 2.00 -15.37
C THR A 260 -3.52 0.51 -15.38
N GLN A 261 -4.15 0.01 -16.45
CA GLN A 261 -4.47 -1.40 -16.64
C GLN A 261 -3.28 -2.22 -17.09
N LEU A 262 -2.52 -1.72 -18.07
CA LEU A 262 -1.39 -2.40 -18.70
C LEU A 262 -0.24 -1.42 -18.92
N THR A 263 1.00 -1.84 -18.63
CA THR A 263 2.19 -1.05 -18.95
C THR A 263 3.36 -1.98 -19.32
N GLY A 264 4.38 -1.47 -20.03
CA GLY A 264 5.61 -2.23 -20.25
C GLY A 264 6.45 -2.27 -18.97
N PHE A 265 7.00 -3.44 -18.62
CA PHE A 265 7.96 -3.59 -17.53
C PHE A 265 9.32 -4.04 -18.08
N PRO A 266 10.44 -3.38 -17.72
CA PRO A 266 11.76 -3.71 -18.25
C PRO A 266 12.24 -5.09 -17.81
N GLY A 267 13.02 -5.76 -18.65
CA GLY A 267 13.78 -6.95 -18.29
C GLY A 267 15.12 -6.59 -17.63
N TYR A 268 15.93 -7.62 -17.36
CA TYR A 268 17.26 -7.50 -16.77
C TYR A 268 18.24 -8.54 -17.32
N PRO A 269 19.58 -8.35 -17.20
CA PRO A 269 20.55 -9.35 -17.64
C PRO A 269 20.31 -10.70 -16.97
N ALA A 270 20.33 -11.79 -17.72
CA ALA A 270 20.35 -13.12 -17.13
C ALA A 270 21.73 -13.38 -16.51
N GLY A 271 21.78 -14.02 -15.33
CA GLY A 271 23.02 -14.33 -14.63
C GLY A 271 24.00 -15.17 -15.48
N GLU A 272 25.28 -15.17 -15.10
CA GLU A 272 26.30 -16.00 -15.75
C GLU A 272 25.90 -17.50 -15.69
N GLY A 273 25.90 -18.16 -16.85
CA GLY A 273 25.53 -19.58 -16.97
C GLY A 273 24.02 -19.83 -17.13
N ALA A 274 23.22 -18.80 -17.36
CA ALA A 274 21.81 -18.98 -17.70
C ALA A 274 21.69 -19.68 -19.07
N ASP A 275 21.08 -20.87 -19.08
CA ASP A 275 20.75 -21.59 -20.31
C ASP A 275 19.48 -21.00 -20.95
N PRO A 276 19.39 -20.98 -22.29
CA PRO A 276 18.14 -20.62 -22.95
C PRO A 276 17.04 -21.61 -22.54
N PRO A 277 15.78 -21.16 -22.42
CA PRO A 277 14.68 -22.06 -22.10
C PRO A 277 14.57 -23.16 -23.14
N ASP A 278 14.19 -24.38 -22.71
CA ASP A 278 13.88 -25.47 -23.62
C ASP A 278 12.73 -25.01 -24.57
N PRO A 279 12.91 -25.09 -25.87
CA PRO A 279 11.85 -24.73 -26.82
C PRO A 279 10.54 -25.47 -26.60
N ALA A 280 10.57 -26.64 -25.92
CA ALA A 280 9.39 -27.42 -25.59
C ALA A 280 8.60 -26.82 -24.40
N ASP A 281 9.26 -26.05 -23.50
CA ASP A 281 8.65 -25.39 -22.35
C ASP A 281 8.34 -23.90 -22.59
N ALA A 282 8.61 -23.41 -23.81
CA ALA A 282 8.43 -22.01 -24.17
C ALA A 282 6.96 -21.61 -24.26
N ALA A 283 6.36 -21.32 -23.10
CA ALA A 283 5.30 -20.30 -23.07
C ALA A 283 5.88 -18.95 -23.54
N PRO A 284 5.12 -18.09 -24.23
CA PRO A 284 5.65 -16.95 -24.98
C PRO A 284 6.41 -15.89 -24.16
N TYR A 285 6.64 -16.11 -22.86
CA TYR A 285 7.34 -15.18 -21.94
C TYR A 285 8.18 -15.88 -20.88
N SER A 286 8.52 -17.16 -21.02
CA SER A 286 9.22 -17.91 -19.99
C SER A 286 10.70 -18.13 -20.33
N GLY A 287 11.56 -17.51 -19.55
CA GLY A 287 13.00 -17.75 -19.46
C GLY A 287 13.88 -16.76 -20.23
N PRO A 288 15.21 -16.80 -19.95
CA PRO A 288 16.17 -15.92 -20.55
C PRO A 288 16.25 -16.08 -22.09
N THR A 289 16.39 -14.97 -22.80
CA THR A 289 16.57 -14.93 -24.27
C THR A 289 17.93 -14.39 -24.65
N LEU A 290 18.50 -14.86 -25.76
CA LEU A 290 19.76 -14.36 -26.31
C LEU A 290 19.48 -13.11 -27.16
N ARG A 291 20.05 -11.96 -26.77
CA ARG A 291 20.02 -10.75 -27.59
C ARG A 291 20.97 -10.86 -28.80
N GLU A 292 20.76 -10.00 -29.79
CA GLU A 292 21.63 -9.94 -31.01
C GLU A 292 23.09 -9.66 -30.69
N ASP A 293 23.38 -8.98 -29.56
CA ASP A 293 24.75 -8.71 -29.09
C ASP A 293 25.37 -9.89 -28.30
N GLY A 294 24.67 -11.02 -28.20
CA GLY A 294 25.16 -12.24 -27.55
C GLY A 294 24.96 -12.25 -26.03
N VAL A 295 24.22 -11.30 -25.46
CA VAL A 295 23.91 -11.23 -24.01
C VAL A 295 22.60 -11.95 -23.73
N MET A 296 22.61 -12.87 -22.77
CA MET A 296 21.39 -13.49 -22.23
C MET A 296 20.65 -12.49 -21.33
N VAL A 297 19.35 -12.33 -21.53
CA VAL A 297 18.51 -11.40 -20.77
C VAL A 297 17.19 -12.06 -20.41
N ASN A 298 16.68 -11.76 -19.23
CA ASN A 298 15.27 -11.92 -18.91
C ASN A 298 14.52 -10.77 -19.62
N PRO A 299 13.65 -11.08 -20.58
CA PRO A 299 13.03 -10.04 -21.41
C PRO A 299 12.08 -9.18 -20.57
N GLY A 300 11.87 -7.94 -21.01
CA GLY A 300 10.76 -7.13 -20.53
C GLY A 300 9.42 -7.74 -20.96
N PHE A 301 8.36 -7.38 -20.24
CA PHE A 301 7.02 -7.93 -20.44
C PHE A 301 5.93 -6.86 -20.25
N VAL A 302 4.70 -7.23 -20.58
CA VAL A 302 3.52 -6.39 -20.29
C VAL A 302 3.05 -6.70 -18.87
N LEU A 303 3.19 -5.72 -18.00
CA LEU A 303 2.67 -5.75 -16.63
C LEU A 303 1.18 -5.42 -16.65
N ALA A 304 0.35 -6.33 -16.14
CA ALA A 304 -1.08 -6.12 -15.93
C ALA A 304 -1.35 -5.73 -14.48
N ASN A 305 -2.35 -4.89 -14.27
CA ASN A 305 -2.78 -4.52 -12.92
C ASN A 305 -3.61 -5.65 -12.30
N ASP A 306 -3.26 -6.06 -11.08
CA ASP A 306 -3.97 -7.11 -10.33
C ASP A 306 -5.38 -6.69 -9.90
N ASN A 307 -5.65 -5.38 -9.88
CA ASN A 307 -6.93 -4.83 -9.48
C ASN A 307 -8.03 -5.12 -10.50
N GLN A 308 -8.82 -6.16 -10.25
CA GLN A 308 -9.92 -6.58 -11.13
C GLN A 308 -11.07 -5.56 -11.21
N LEU A 309 -11.17 -4.63 -10.26
CA LEU A 309 -12.15 -3.54 -10.31
C LEU A 309 -11.97 -2.68 -11.58
N LEU A 310 -10.70 -2.42 -11.97
CA LEU A 310 -10.37 -1.61 -13.17
C LEU A 310 -10.91 -2.19 -14.48
N TYR A 311 -11.12 -3.49 -14.53
CA TYR A 311 -11.55 -4.18 -15.75
C TYR A 311 -13.05 -4.45 -15.79
N ASN A 312 -13.71 -4.46 -14.61
CA ASN A 312 -15.06 -5.00 -14.45
C ASN A 312 -16.06 -4.00 -13.87
N TYR A 313 -15.62 -2.83 -13.41
CA TYR A 313 -16.48 -1.84 -12.76
C TYR A 313 -16.40 -0.49 -13.49
N GLU A 314 -17.54 -0.01 -13.97
CA GLU A 314 -17.60 1.26 -14.70
C GLU A 314 -17.26 2.44 -13.77
N GLY A 315 -16.35 3.30 -14.24
CA GLY A 315 -15.87 4.44 -13.47
C GLY A 315 -14.73 4.11 -12.50
N ALA A 316 -14.20 2.86 -12.48
CA ALA A 316 -13.05 2.54 -11.62
C ALA A 316 -11.84 3.42 -11.95
N VAL A 317 -11.24 4.05 -10.92
CA VAL A 317 -10.09 4.96 -11.04
C VAL A 317 -8.84 4.46 -10.33
N GLY A 318 -8.89 3.29 -9.73
CA GLY A 318 -7.71 2.67 -9.09
C GLY A 318 -8.07 1.74 -7.94
N GLY A 319 -7.04 1.16 -7.37
CA GLY A 319 -7.17 0.29 -6.20
C GLY A 319 -5.88 -0.47 -5.91
N LYS A 320 -5.89 -1.21 -4.80
CA LYS A 320 -4.79 -2.08 -4.38
C LYS A 320 -5.31 -3.34 -3.72
N THR A 321 -4.78 -4.48 -4.14
CA THR A 321 -5.03 -5.81 -3.56
C THR A 321 -4.07 -6.10 -2.41
N GLY A 322 -4.48 -6.95 -1.46
CA GLY A 322 -3.61 -7.48 -0.43
C GLY A 322 -4.09 -8.84 0.08
N PHE A 323 -3.13 -9.68 0.43
CA PHE A 323 -3.36 -10.97 1.08
C PHE A 323 -2.10 -11.40 1.83
N THR A 324 -2.28 -11.85 3.04
CA THR A 324 -1.38 -12.74 3.81
C THR A 324 -2.26 -13.72 4.56
N ASP A 325 -1.66 -14.77 5.12
CA ASP A 325 -2.44 -15.75 5.89
C ASP A 325 -3.05 -15.10 7.14
N ASP A 326 -2.35 -14.19 7.78
CA ASP A 326 -2.81 -13.49 8.99
C ASP A 326 -3.78 -12.34 8.69
N ALA A 327 -3.55 -11.57 7.61
CA ALA A 327 -4.41 -10.48 7.20
C ALA A 327 -5.68 -10.98 6.49
N ARG A 328 -5.64 -12.17 5.91
CA ARG A 328 -6.64 -12.64 4.94
C ARG A 328 -6.70 -11.69 3.75
N HIS A 329 -7.85 -11.53 3.12
CA HIS A 329 -7.98 -10.60 2.00
C HIS A 329 -8.19 -9.17 2.47
N THR A 330 -7.41 -8.25 1.90
CA THR A 330 -7.58 -6.81 2.03
C THR A 330 -7.70 -6.17 0.65
N PHE A 331 -8.42 -5.07 0.55
CA PHE A 331 -8.63 -4.40 -0.72
C PHE A 331 -8.93 -2.91 -0.52
N ILE A 332 -8.45 -2.11 -1.45
CA ILE A 332 -8.93 -0.73 -1.64
C ILE A 332 -9.35 -0.61 -3.09
N GLY A 333 -10.54 -0.09 -3.32
CA GLY A 333 -11.05 0.21 -4.65
C GLY A 333 -11.66 1.59 -4.71
N SER A 334 -11.45 2.31 -5.82
CA SER A 334 -11.98 3.65 -6.01
C SER A 334 -12.64 3.78 -7.37
N ALA A 335 -13.70 4.57 -7.41
CA ALA A 335 -14.42 4.87 -8.65
C ALA A 335 -14.95 6.31 -8.66
N GLU A 336 -15.25 6.80 -9.86
CA GLU A 336 -15.87 8.09 -10.12
C GLU A 336 -17.19 7.91 -10.87
N ARG A 337 -18.25 8.56 -10.40
CA ARG A 337 -19.54 8.71 -11.11
C ARG A 337 -20.06 10.12 -10.94
N ASP A 338 -20.46 10.73 -12.03
CA ASP A 338 -21.05 12.08 -12.04
C ASP A 338 -20.21 13.14 -11.31
N GLY A 339 -18.87 12.99 -11.36
CA GLY A 339 -17.91 13.89 -10.71
C GLY A 339 -17.73 13.66 -9.21
N ARG A 340 -18.33 12.63 -8.62
CA ARG A 340 -18.09 12.19 -7.23
C ARG A 340 -17.12 11.02 -7.22
N ARG A 341 -16.05 11.10 -6.44
CA ARG A 341 -15.02 10.06 -6.32
C ARG A 341 -15.13 9.36 -4.98
N LEU A 342 -15.47 8.08 -4.98
CA LEU A 342 -15.55 7.28 -3.76
C LEU A 342 -14.41 6.25 -3.70
N ALA A 343 -14.01 5.91 -2.47
CA ALA A 343 -13.14 4.79 -2.16
C ALA A 343 -13.81 3.85 -1.17
N ALA A 344 -13.62 2.54 -1.37
CA ALA A 344 -13.99 1.50 -0.43
C ALA A 344 -12.73 0.78 0.06
N VAL A 345 -12.48 0.79 1.37
CA VAL A 345 -11.40 0.05 2.06
C VAL A 345 -12.01 -1.16 2.73
N LEU A 346 -11.42 -2.35 2.53
CA LEU A 346 -11.85 -3.61 3.11
C LEU A 346 -10.66 -4.29 3.80
N LEU A 347 -10.85 -4.76 5.03
CA LEU A 347 -9.85 -5.47 5.83
C LEU A 347 -10.40 -6.81 6.31
N ASP A 348 -9.52 -7.82 6.36
CA ASP A 348 -9.80 -9.15 6.90
C ASP A 348 -11.07 -9.78 6.28
N GLY A 349 -11.14 -9.75 4.96
CA GLY A 349 -12.25 -10.31 4.18
C GLY A 349 -12.02 -11.77 3.77
N THR A 350 -13.08 -12.41 3.28
CA THR A 350 -13.02 -13.69 2.57
C THR A 350 -13.17 -13.48 1.07
N SER A 351 -12.81 -14.47 0.25
CA SER A 351 -13.04 -14.45 -1.20
C SER A 351 -14.34 -15.13 -1.63
N VAL A 352 -15.12 -15.63 -0.68
CA VAL A 352 -16.40 -16.33 -0.88
C VAL A 352 -17.45 -15.67 0.01
N PRO A 353 -18.66 -15.39 -0.47
CA PRO A 353 -19.23 -15.68 -1.80
C PRO A 353 -18.77 -14.71 -2.91
N ARG A 354 -18.12 -13.58 -2.54
CA ARG A 354 -17.65 -12.53 -3.45
C ARG A 354 -16.17 -12.31 -3.27
N SER A 355 -15.46 -12.12 -4.37
CA SER A 355 -14.06 -11.66 -4.34
C SER A 355 -13.95 -10.25 -3.73
N PRO A 356 -12.78 -9.83 -3.20
CA PRO A 356 -12.62 -8.53 -2.55
C PRO A 356 -13.02 -7.33 -3.42
N TRP A 357 -12.71 -7.38 -4.74
CA TRP A 357 -13.10 -6.30 -5.65
C TRP A 357 -14.62 -6.25 -5.89
N GLU A 358 -15.32 -7.40 -5.90
CA GLU A 358 -16.78 -7.44 -6.01
C GLU A 358 -17.46 -6.90 -4.75
N GLN A 359 -16.89 -7.20 -3.57
CA GLN A 359 -17.37 -6.62 -2.30
C GLN A 359 -17.20 -5.09 -2.29
N ALA A 360 -16.05 -4.60 -2.77
CA ALA A 360 -15.81 -3.16 -2.92
C ALA A 360 -16.79 -2.53 -3.92
N ALA A 361 -17.06 -3.18 -5.05
CA ALA A 361 -18.03 -2.73 -6.03
C ALA A 361 -19.43 -2.56 -5.43
N LEU A 362 -19.90 -3.52 -4.63
CA LEU A 362 -21.18 -3.43 -3.93
C LEU A 362 -21.22 -2.25 -2.95
N LEU A 363 -20.16 -2.03 -2.18
CA LEU A 363 -20.05 -0.90 -1.25
C LEU A 363 -20.02 0.44 -1.98
N LEU A 364 -19.31 0.52 -3.11
CA LEU A 364 -19.28 1.71 -3.96
C LEU A 364 -20.64 2.00 -4.57
N ASP A 365 -21.37 0.98 -5.05
CA ASP A 365 -22.74 1.14 -5.57
C ASP A 365 -23.68 1.72 -4.51
N SER A 366 -23.64 1.19 -3.29
CA SER A 366 -24.41 1.73 -2.16
C SER A 366 -23.98 3.15 -1.80
N GLY A 367 -22.66 3.43 -1.86
CA GLY A 367 -22.11 4.76 -1.59
C GLY A 367 -22.52 5.80 -2.62
N PHE A 368 -22.57 5.44 -3.91
CA PHE A 368 -23.05 6.33 -4.96
C PHE A 368 -24.55 6.57 -4.92
N ALA A 369 -25.30 5.63 -4.35
CA ALA A 369 -26.77 5.74 -4.18
C ALA A 369 -27.16 6.57 -2.94
N SER A 370 -26.23 6.84 -2.02
CA SER A 370 -26.47 7.58 -0.79
C SER A 370 -25.89 9.00 -0.88
N ASP A 371 -26.68 9.97 -0.41
CA ASP A 371 -26.26 11.37 -0.27
C ASP A 371 -25.83 11.70 1.18
N GLY A 372 -26.00 10.75 2.12
CA GLY A 372 -25.70 10.92 3.53
C GLY A 372 -24.23 10.65 3.88
N SER A 373 -23.83 11.06 5.09
CA SER A 373 -22.53 10.75 5.69
C SER A 373 -22.66 10.52 7.20
N VAL A 374 -21.74 9.75 7.76
CA VAL A 374 -21.69 9.40 9.19
C VAL A 374 -20.53 10.06 9.93
N GLY A 375 -19.67 10.79 9.23
CA GLY A 375 -18.50 11.46 9.77
C GLY A 375 -17.61 12.05 8.69
N ARG A 376 -16.41 12.48 9.08
CA ARG A 376 -15.42 13.07 8.18
C ARG A 376 -14.00 12.65 8.56
N LEU A 377 -13.18 12.31 7.57
CA LEU A 377 -11.76 12.04 7.78
C LEU A 377 -11.05 13.28 8.32
N GLY A 378 -10.22 13.11 9.38
CA GLY A 378 -9.49 14.18 10.06
C GLY A 378 -10.29 14.94 11.13
N GLU A 379 -11.58 14.68 11.30
CA GLU A 379 -12.38 15.28 12.37
C GLU A 379 -12.02 14.66 13.72
N GLY A 380 -11.91 15.50 14.77
CA GLY A 380 -11.60 15.05 16.14
C GLY A 380 -10.14 14.68 16.37
N GLN A 381 -9.27 14.85 15.38
CA GLN A 381 -7.82 14.76 15.59
C GLN A 381 -7.34 16.06 16.21
N ALA A 382 -6.62 15.98 17.35
CA ALA A 382 -5.96 17.16 17.91
C ALA A 382 -4.96 17.67 16.88
N GLN A 383 -5.22 18.84 16.32
CA GLN A 383 -4.18 19.61 15.66
C GLN A 383 -3.29 20.12 16.80
N ASP A 384 -2.08 19.55 16.94
CA ASP A 384 -0.99 20.16 17.69
C ASP A 384 -0.48 21.40 16.92
N ASP A 385 -1.39 22.35 16.68
CA ASP A 385 -1.09 23.69 16.19
C ASP A 385 -0.96 24.63 17.41
N ASP A 386 0.00 24.38 18.29
CA ASP A 386 0.42 25.40 19.25
C ASP A 386 1.75 24.99 19.89
N ASP A 387 2.87 25.29 19.29
CA ASP A 387 4.07 25.77 20.01
C ASP A 387 5.23 26.20 19.09
N VAL A 388 5.03 27.06 18.13
CA VAL A 388 6.14 27.76 17.44
C VAL A 388 5.84 29.26 17.26
N THR A 389 5.35 29.94 18.25
CA THR A 389 5.36 31.42 18.20
C THR A 389 5.28 32.05 19.60
N GLU A 390 6.27 31.80 20.46
CA GLU A 390 6.55 32.79 21.54
C GLU A 390 7.95 32.65 22.12
N LEU A 391 8.97 32.89 21.30
CA LEU A 391 10.31 33.20 21.79
C LEU A 391 11.03 34.11 20.79
N ALA A 392 10.65 35.39 20.74
CA ALA A 392 11.55 36.52 20.44
C ALA A 392 10.75 37.82 20.25
N ALA A 393 10.37 38.46 21.33
CA ALA A 393 10.14 39.88 21.32
C ALA A 393 10.72 40.50 22.58
N GLY A 394 12.03 40.67 22.62
CA GLY A 394 12.71 41.61 23.49
C GLY A 394 12.82 42.95 22.78
N PRO A 395 12.63 44.09 23.48
CA PRO A 395 12.58 45.40 22.83
C PRO A 395 13.94 45.98 22.60
N LEU A 396 14.27 46.35 21.36
CA LEU A 396 15.39 47.25 21.07
C LEU A 396 14.93 48.33 20.05
N GLY A 397 14.93 49.50 20.60
CA GLY A 397 15.28 50.85 20.17
C GLY A 397 15.10 51.26 18.70
N SER A 398 14.34 52.32 18.57
CA SER A 398 14.15 53.22 17.45
C SER A 398 15.47 53.75 16.85
N SER A 399 15.56 53.76 15.51
CA SER A 399 15.91 55.02 14.76
C SER A 399 16.03 54.75 13.26
N GLY A 400 15.52 55.66 12.45
CA GLY A 400 16.01 56.01 11.13
C GLY A 400 15.24 55.50 9.93
N GLY A 401 14.42 56.37 9.37
CA GLY A 401 13.71 56.16 8.13
C GLY A 401 14.59 56.14 6.89
N SER A 402 14.12 55.56 5.81
CA SER A 402 14.24 56.12 4.44
C SER A 402 13.45 55.25 3.44
N GLU A 403 12.56 55.93 2.74
CA GLU A 403 12.10 55.80 1.36
C GLU A 403 11.72 54.44 0.75
N ALA A 404 10.45 54.40 0.43
CA ALA A 404 9.81 53.48 -0.51
C ALA A 404 10.35 53.71 -1.94
N THR A 405 10.72 52.61 -2.61
CA THR A 405 10.79 52.58 -4.07
C THR A 405 9.95 51.41 -4.57
N THR A 406 8.81 51.74 -5.15
CA THR A 406 7.96 50.85 -5.95
C THR A 406 8.66 50.55 -7.27
N VAL A 407 8.90 49.26 -7.57
CA VAL A 407 9.16 48.79 -8.93
C VAL A 407 8.09 47.76 -9.30
N GLY A 408 7.09 48.24 -10.03
CA GLY A 408 6.21 47.37 -10.79
C GLY A 408 6.88 47.05 -12.14
N GLY A 409 6.97 45.76 -12.46
CA GLY A 409 7.40 45.27 -13.77
C GLY A 409 6.61 44.01 -14.13
N SER A 410 5.78 44.16 -15.17
CA SER A 410 4.90 43.11 -15.71
C SER A 410 5.73 42.02 -16.42
N LEU A 411 5.57 40.76 -16.02
CA LEU A 411 6.14 39.56 -16.67
C LEU A 411 5.15 38.98 -17.71
N LEU A 412 4.74 39.76 -18.70
CA LEU A 412 3.80 39.30 -19.75
C LEU A 412 4.33 39.50 -21.18
N GLU A 413 5.63 39.69 -21.38
CA GLU A 413 6.15 40.00 -22.74
C GLU A 413 7.16 38.98 -23.33
N GLU A 414 7.40 37.82 -22.74
CA GLU A 414 8.47 36.95 -23.26
C GLU A 414 8.07 35.55 -23.75
N TYR A 415 6.78 35.16 -23.78
CA TYR A 415 6.37 33.81 -24.25
C TYR A 415 5.21 33.80 -25.24
N GLY A 416 5.12 34.74 -26.15
CA GLY A 416 4.05 34.80 -27.13
C GLY A 416 4.50 34.57 -28.57
N PRO A 417 5.03 33.40 -29.01
CA PRO A 417 4.67 32.94 -30.36
C PRO A 417 4.49 31.45 -30.59
N TRP A 418 4.35 30.56 -29.56
CA TRP A 418 4.29 29.09 -29.76
C TRP A 418 2.90 28.46 -29.62
N LEU A 419 1.82 29.22 -29.52
CA LEU A 419 0.45 28.68 -29.31
C LEU A 419 -0.40 28.55 -30.59
N SER A 420 0.18 28.60 -31.77
CA SER A 420 -0.60 28.55 -33.03
C SER A 420 -0.39 27.33 -33.93
N VAL A 421 0.28 26.25 -33.47
CA VAL A 421 0.52 25.04 -34.30
C VAL A 421 -0.26 23.79 -33.83
N GLY A 422 -0.97 23.82 -32.69
CA GLY A 422 -1.67 22.66 -32.11
C GLY A 422 -3.07 22.34 -32.67
N ALA A 423 -3.71 23.24 -33.42
CA ALA A 423 -5.12 23.09 -33.81
C ALA A 423 -5.39 22.49 -35.21
N ALA A 424 -4.37 22.24 -36.03
CA ALA A 424 -4.54 21.73 -37.40
C ALA A 424 -4.40 20.19 -37.54
N GLY A 425 -3.92 19.49 -36.52
CA GLY A 425 -3.66 18.01 -36.58
C GLY A 425 -4.89 17.13 -36.33
N LEU A 426 -5.90 17.62 -35.63
CA LEU A 426 -7.05 16.81 -35.19
C LEU A 426 -8.19 16.67 -36.22
N VAL A 427 -8.22 17.47 -37.26
CA VAL A 427 -9.30 17.44 -38.29
C VAL A 427 -9.00 16.39 -39.39
N VAL A 428 -7.75 15.99 -39.59
CA VAL A 428 -7.38 15.05 -40.66
C VAL A 428 -7.59 13.58 -40.23
N LEU A 429 -7.53 13.25 -38.93
CA LEU A 429 -7.75 11.89 -38.43
C LEU A 429 -9.23 11.49 -38.35
N ALA A 430 -10.13 12.44 -38.10
CA ALA A 430 -11.58 12.18 -38.11
C ALA A 430 -12.16 11.92 -39.51
N GLY A 431 -11.56 12.48 -40.56
CA GLY A 431 -11.97 12.24 -41.96
C GLY A 431 -11.62 10.86 -42.50
N ALA A 432 -10.52 10.27 -42.04
CA ALA A 432 -10.06 8.96 -42.52
C ALA A 432 -10.86 7.79 -41.91
N VAL A 433 -11.40 7.91 -40.72
CA VAL A 433 -12.19 6.86 -40.05
C VAL A 433 -13.60 6.78 -40.62
N LEU A 434 -14.18 7.91 -41.04
CA LEU A 434 -15.52 7.94 -41.65
C LEU A 434 -15.54 7.40 -43.08
N THR A 435 -14.44 7.53 -43.85
CA THR A 435 -14.35 6.97 -45.20
C THR A 435 -14.08 5.48 -45.25
N LEU A 436 -13.48 4.89 -44.21
CA LEU A 436 -13.27 3.44 -44.12
C LEU A 436 -14.53 2.69 -43.66
N ARG A 437 -15.41 3.29 -42.85
CA ARG A 437 -16.71 2.70 -42.46
C ARG A 437 -17.73 2.65 -43.62
N SER A 438 -17.74 3.65 -44.51
CA SER A 438 -18.69 3.66 -45.65
C SER A 438 -18.37 2.70 -46.76
N ARG A 439 -17.18 2.06 -46.78
CA ARG A 439 -16.78 1.03 -47.76
C ARG A 439 -17.05 -0.40 -47.30
N ARG A 440 -17.39 -0.62 -46.02
CA ARG A 440 -17.64 -1.94 -45.46
C ARG A 440 -19.13 -2.36 -45.52
N ASP A 441 -20.02 -1.42 -45.76
CA ASP A 441 -21.48 -1.66 -45.85
C ASP A 441 -21.99 -1.76 -47.26
N ARG A 442 -21.13 -1.94 -48.26
CA ARG A 442 -21.49 -2.15 -49.68
C ARG A 442 -20.71 -3.32 -50.36
N GLY A 443 -20.49 -4.40 -49.61
CA GLY A 443 -19.93 -5.63 -50.16
C GLY A 443 -20.64 -6.83 -49.63
#